data_65875a9dd14555ba19059305394a1a19
#
_entry.id   65875a9dd14555ba19059305394a1a19
#
_cell.length_a   1.000
_cell.length_b   1.000
_cell.length_c   1.000
_cell.angle_alpha   90.00
_cell.angle_beta   90.00
_cell.angle_gamma   90.00
#
_symmetry.space_group_name_H-M   'P 1'
#
loop_
_entity.id
_entity.type
_entity.pdbx_description
1 polymer ?
#
loop_
_entity_poly.entity_id
_entity_poly.type
_entity_poly.pdbx_seq_one_letter_code
_entity_poly.pdbx_strand_id
1 'polypeptide(L)'
;MLTNSQYQQLMSKYYERQLKTKDLMEQRYQEVTTAIPELPELDKEIRVLALAHAKARLSRQDDAADLSSGITAISRKKEQLLISHGFSSDYLKPVYTCPDCQDTGYIDGKKCSCLEKEIVNFLYSQSNLKDILDYENFSHFNLEYYPDDYTEEATGLTPRDNIRNVLSAVRAFIKNFSTESGNLLLYGNTGVGKTFLTNCIAKELLDKSYTVVYLTSVKLFDILETNKFDREISRTEKDASLSYILASDLLIIDDLGTELNNSFTSSQLYHCIDTRLTRHCSTIISTNLSFDDLREHYSERIFSRITSNYTLLKITGDDIRLRKAIQGSS
;
A
#
# COMPACT_ATOMS: atom_id res chain seq x y z
N MET A 1 -8.56 10.02 -8.74
CA MET A 1 -7.39 10.37 -9.57
C MET A 1 -6.62 11.49 -8.95
N LEU A 2 -5.30 11.49 -9.14
CA LEU A 2 -4.50 12.66 -8.84
C LEU A 2 -4.75 13.73 -9.92
N THR A 3 -5.02 14.97 -9.51
CA THR A 3 -4.96 16.12 -10.42
C THR A 3 -3.51 16.34 -10.87
N ASN A 4 -3.29 17.08 -11.95
CA ASN A 4 -1.93 17.43 -12.40
C ASN A 4 -1.11 18.08 -11.28
N SER A 5 -1.70 18.94 -10.47
CA SER A 5 -1.04 19.59 -9.33
C SER A 5 -0.64 18.57 -8.26
N GLN A 6 -1.51 17.63 -7.91
CA GLN A 6 -1.23 16.57 -6.95
C GLN A 6 -0.14 15.61 -7.45
N TYR A 7 -0.15 15.31 -8.74
CA TYR A 7 0.89 14.50 -9.34
C TYR A 7 2.25 15.20 -9.32
N GLN A 8 2.30 16.48 -9.63
CA GLN A 8 3.50 17.31 -9.51
C GLN A 8 4.04 17.34 -8.08
N GLN A 9 3.16 17.50 -7.08
CA GLN A 9 3.53 17.46 -5.68
C GLN A 9 4.10 16.10 -5.26
N LEU A 10 3.59 15.01 -5.81
CA LEU A 10 4.13 13.68 -5.58
C LEU A 10 5.50 13.50 -6.22
N MET A 11 5.65 13.93 -7.48
CA MET A 11 6.92 13.82 -8.20
C MET A 11 8.02 14.71 -7.61
N SER A 12 7.67 15.81 -6.95
CA SER A 12 8.66 16.64 -6.25
C SER A 12 9.39 15.86 -5.15
N LYS A 13 8.71 14.92 -4.46
CA LYS A 13 9.34 14.04 -3.47
C LYS A 13 10.40 13.11 -4.11
N TYR A 14 10.12 12.60 -5.31
CA TYR A 14 11.10 11.79 -6.05
C TYR A 14 12.30 12.60 -6.46
N TYR A 15 12.07 13.82 -6.92
CA TYR A 15 13.14 14.76 -7.25
C TYR A 15 14.00 15.11 -6.02
N GLU A 16 13.38 15.35 -4.88
CA GLU A 16 14.09 15.58 -3.61
C GLU A 16 14.94 14.36 -3.18
N ARG A 17 14.43 13.13 -3.36
CA ARG A 17 15.19 11.89 -3.11
C ARG A 17 16.44 11.81 -4.00
N GLN A 18 16.28 12.10 -5.29
CA GLN A 18 17.40 12.13 -6.24
C GLN A 18 18.44 13.21 -5.89
N LEU A 19 17.98 14.41 -5.49
CA LEU A 19 18.88 15.46 -5.01
C LEU A 19 19.66 15.03 -3.77
N LYS A 20 18.99 14.48 -2.75
CA LYS A 20 19.66 13.97 -1.55
C LYS A 20 20.69 12.90 -1.87
N THR A 21 20.38 11.98 -2.77
CA THR A 21 21.34 10.95 -3.22
C THR A 21 22.53 11.59 -3.90
N LYS A 22 22.31 12.60 -4.77
CA LYS A 22 23.37 13.32 -5.44
C LYS A 22 24.26 14.10 -4.47
N ASP A 23 23.67 14.82 -3.53
CA ASP A 23 24.38 15.59 -2.51
C ASP A 23 25.22 14.67 -1.61
N LEU A 24 24.65 13.54 -1.20
CA LEU A 24 25.38 12.54 -0.41
C LEU A 24 26.58 11.96 -1.19
N MET A 25 26.38 11.67 -2.47
CA MET A 25 27.45 11.20 -3.35
C MET A 25 28.58 12.21 -3.49
N GLU A 26 28.22 13.49 -3.64
CA GLU A 26 29.21 14.56 -3.75
C GLU A 26 29.98 14.76 -2.45
N GLN A 27 29.31 14.73 -1.29
CA GLN A 27 29.96 14.78 0.01
C GLN A 27 30.92 13.60 0.21
N ARG A 28 30.49 12.37 -0.06
CA ARG A 28 31.32 11.17 0.01
C ARG A 28 32.51 11.22 -0.93
N TYR A 29 32.30 11.74 -2.14
CA TYR A 29 33.37 11.90 -3.11
C TYR A 29 34.43 12.92 -2.63
N GLN A 30 34.02 14.05 -2.07
CA GLN A 30 34.92 15.03 -1.47
C GLN A 30 35.69 14.46 -0.30
N GLU A 31 35.04 13.70 0.59
CA GLU A 31 35.70 13.04 1.70
C GLU A 31 36.78 12.07 1.23
N VAL A 32 36.42 11.20 0.29
CA VAL A 32 37.35 10.20 -0.26
C VAL A 32 38.51 10.86 -1.01
N THR A 33 38.24 11.88 -1.82
CA THR A 33 39.32 12.58 -2.57
C THR A 33 40.26 13.36 -1.67
N THR A 34 39.79 13.80 -0.51
CA THR A 34 40.67 14.41 0.51
C THR A 34 41.58 13.36 1.12
N ALA A 35 41.08 12.16 1.38
CA ALA A 35 41.87 11.04 1.95
C ALA A 35 42.76 10.33 0.91
N ILE A 36 42.34 10.30 -0.35
CA ILE A 36 42.99 9.59 -1.45
C ILE A 36 43.16 10.56 -2.67
N PRO A 37 44.21 11.42 -2.68
CA PRO A 37 44.36 12.43 -3.74
C PRO A 37 44.56 11.89 -5.14
N GLU A 38 44.93 10.62 -5.32
CA GLU A 38 45.10 9.95 -6.62
C GLU A 38 43.78 9.43 -7.22
N LEU A 39 42.70 9.41 -6.47
CA LEU A 39 41.42 8.86 -6.93
C LEU A 39 40.84 9.62 -8.14
N PRO A 40 40.85 10.96 -8.22
CA PRO A 40 40.36 11.70 -9.38
C PRO A 40 41.07 11.36 -10.69
N GLU A 41 42.37 11.04 -10.66
CA GLU A 41 43.12 10.61 -11.85
C GLU A 41 42.70 9.25 -12.32
N LEU A 42 42.47 8.28 -11.42
CA LEU A 42 41.91 6.98 -11.75
C LEU A 42 40.50 7.10 -12.36
N ASP A 43 39.67 8.00 -11.85
CA ASP A 43 38.35 8.27 -12.41
C ASP A 43 38.42 8.89 -13.81
N LYS A 44 39.44 9.70 -14.09
CA LYS A 44 39.71 10.26 -15.40
C LYS A 44 40.17 9.19 -16.38
N GLU A 45 41.06 8.29 -15.96
CA GLU A 45 41.51 7.14 -16.77
C GLU A 45 40.34 6.22 -17.12
N ILE A 46 39.49 5.89 -16.16
CA ILE A 46 38.27 5.09 -16.41
C ILE A 46 37.38 5.76 -17.44
N ARG A 47 37.15 7.08 -17.31
CA ARG A 47 36.31 7.83 -18.28
C ARG A 47 36.87 7.80 -19.69
N VAL A 48 38.19 7.97 -19.84
CA VAL A 48 38.85 7.92 -21.14
C VAL A 48 38.71 6.54 -21.77
N LEU A 49 38.98 5.47 -20.99
CA LEU A 49 38.86 4.08 -21.47
C LEU A 49 37.41 3.72 -21.79
N ALA A 50 36.46 4.16 -20.97
CA ALA A 50 35.03 3.91 -21.22
C ALA A 50 34.53 4.59 -22.49
N LEU A 51 35.00 5.81 -22.78
CA LEU A 51 34.67 6.49 -24.02
C LEU A 51 35.30 5.79 -25.24
N ALA A 52 36.57 5.36 -25.14
CA ALA A 52 37.23 4.58 -26.17
C ALA A 52 36.53 3.26 -26.45
N HIS A 53 36.14 2.52 -25.37
CA HIS A 53 35.39 1.29 -25.47
C HIS A 53 34.02 1.50 -26.15
N ALA A 54 33.29 2.55 -25.80
CA ALA A 54 32.02 2.84 -26.45
C ALA A 54 32.19 3.15 -27.95
N LYS A 55 33.22 3.89 -28.33
CA LYS A 55 33.55 4.15 -29.73
C LYS A 55 33.94 2.89 -30.49
N ALA A 56 34.80 2.03 -29.92
CA ALA A 56 35.20 0.75 -30.51
C ALA A 56 34.01 -0.19 -30.76
N ARG A 57 33.07 -0.25 -29.81
CA ARG A 57 31.83 -1.05 -29.99
C ARG A 57 30.95 -0.55 -31.11
N LEU A 58 30.82 0.78 -31.27
CA LEU A 58 30.05 1.39 -32.37
C LEU A 58 30.72 1.15 -33.72
N SER A 59 32.06 1.12 -33.76
CA SER A 59 32.86 0.90 -34.98
C SER A 59 33.09 -0.59 -35.29
N ARG A 60 32.58 -1.53 -34.48
CA ARG A 60 32.81 -2.97 -34.61
C ARG A 60 34.29 -3.35 -34.67
N GLN A 61 35.15 -2.67 -33.94
CA GLN A 61 36.58 -2.97 -33.85
C GLN A 61 36.83 -4.02 -32.74
N ASP A 62 37.82 -4.89 -32.95
CA ASP A 62 38.14 -6.01 -32.05
C ASP A 62 38.76 -5.59 -30.70
N ASP A 63 39.22 -4.33 -30.58
CA ASP A 63 39.87 -3.82 -29.36
C ASP A 63 38.94 -3.60 -28.14
N ALA A 64 37.66 -3.88 -28.28
CA ALA A 64 36.67 -3.65 -27.20
C ALA A 64 36.92 -4.53 -25.96
N ALA A 65 37.47 -5.74 -26.13
CA ALA A 65 37.75 -6.69 -25.03
C ALA A 65 38.93 -6.17 -24.15
N ASP A 66 39.99 -5.66 -24.77
CA ASP A 66 41.17 -5.12 -24.07
C ASP A 66 40.83 -3.86 -23.27
N LEU A 67 40.02 -2.97 -23.83
CA LEU A 67 39.56 -1.76 -23.14
C LEU A 67 38.69 -2.08 -21.93
N SER A 68 37.85 -3.12 -22.03
CA SER A 68 37.02 -3.59 -20.90
C SER A 68 37.88 -4.16 -19.77
N SER A 69 38.95 -4.91 -20.09
CA SER A 69 39.89 -5.46 -19.10
C SER A 69 40.64 -4.35 -18.37
N GLY A 70 41.06 -3.28 -19.08
CA GLY A 70 41.68 -2.08 -18.51
C GLY A 70 40.79 -1.36 -17.51
N ILE A 71 39.51 -1.13 -17.87
CA ILE A 71 38.52 -0.52 -16.97
C ILE A 71 38.37 -1.34 -15.71
N THR A 72 38.29 -2.70 -15.83
CA THR A 72 38.14 -3.60 -14.69
C THR A 72 39.37 -3.55 -13.78
N ALA A 73 40.56 -3.50 -14.32
CA ALA A 73 41.81 -3.40 -13.54
C ALA A 73 41.88 -2.10 -12.72
N ILE A 74 41.54 -0.95 -13.33
CA ILE A 74 41.54 0.35 -12.64
C ILE A 74 40.42 0.38 -11.59
N SER A 75 39.25 -0.18 -11.87
CA SER A 75 38.15 -0.26 -10.90
C SER A 75 38.54 -1.08 -9.67
N ARG A 76 39.25 -2.21 -9.84
CA ARG A 76 39.78 -3.00 -8.72
C ARG A 76 40.84 -2.22 -7.92
N LYS A 77 41.72 -1.48 -8.59
CA LYS A 77 42.68 -0.62 -7.89
C LYS A 77 41.99 0.44 -7.06
N LYS A 78 40.94 1.05 -7.59
CA LYS A 78 40.10 2.02 -6.88
C LYS A 78 39.43 1.39 -5.63
N GLU A 79 38.86 0.20 -5.74
CA GLU A 79 38.27 -0.53 -4.61
C GLU A 79 39.32 -0.86 -3.53
N GLN A 80 40.52 -1.29 -3.93
CA GLN A 80 41.61 -1.57 -2.99
C GLN A 80 42.08 -0.31 -2.25
N LEU A 81 42.15 0.81 -2.94
CA LEU A 81 42.49 2.10 -2.32
C LEU A 81 41.44 2.56 -1.30
N LEU A 82 40.16 2.41 -1.62
CA LEU A 82 39.07 2.69 -0.68
C LEU A 82 39.23 1.86 0.59
N ILE A 83 39.38 0.55 0.45
CA ILE A 83 39.51 -0.38 1.59
C ILE A 83 40.75 -0.06 2.43
N SER A 84 41.91 0.22 1.79
CA SER A 84 43.16 0.53 2.50
C SER A 84 43.11 1.82 3.30
N HIS A 85 42.21 2.74 2.96
CA HIS A 85 41.96 3.98 3.68
C HIS A 85 40.74 3.94 4.60
N GLY A 86 40.20 2.73 4.86
CA GLY A 86 39.10 2.52 5.82
C GLY A 86 37.70 2.75 5.29
N PHE A 87 37.53 2.96 3.99
CA PHE A 87 36.22 3.06 3.37
C PHE A 87 35.70 1.68 2.90
N SER A 88 34.40 1.49 2.83
CA SER A 88 33.84 0.30 2.21
C SER A 88 34.03 0.32 0.69
N SER A 89 34.11 -0.84 0.05
CA SER A 89 34.24 -0.96 -1.42
C SER A 89 33.10 -0.32 -2.20
N ASP A 90 31.95 -0.17 -1.57
CA ASP A 90 30.71 0.41 -2.14
C ASP A 90 30.43 1.83 -1.64
N TYR A 91 31.36 2.45 -0.90
CA TYR A 91 31.16 3.77 -0.29
C TYR A 91 30.76 4.86 -1.29
N LEU A 92 31.26 4.78 -2.51
CA LEU A 92 30.94 5.70 -3.61
C LEU A 92 29.78 5.22 -4.51
N LYS A 93 29.05 4.16 -4.10
CA LYS A 93 27.84 3.76 -4.82
C LYS A 93 26.64 4.59 -4.38
N PRO A 94 25.73 4.96 -5.31
CA PRO A 94 24.53 5.69 -4.94
C PRO A 94 23.61 4.83 -4.05
N VAL A 95 23.02 5.47 -3.05
CA VAL A 95 22.06 4.84 -2.14
C VAL A 95 20.68 5.36 -2.48
N TYR A 96 19.87 4.53 -3.12
CA TYR A 96 18.51 4.87 -3.50
C TYR A 96 17.50 4.39 -2.46
N THR A 97 16.43 5.17 -2.26
CA THR A 97 15.27 4.75 -1.46
C THR A 97 14.55 3.58 -2.13
N CYS A 98 14.41 3.63 -3.45
CA CYS A 98 13.93 2.53 -4.27
C CYS A 98 15.03 2.08 -5.24
N PRO A 99 15.66 0.90 -5.01
CA PRO A 99 16.71 0.41 -5.89
C PRO A 99 16.21 0.07 -7.30
N ASP A 100 14.94 -0.35 -7.46
CA ASP A 100 14.39 -0.80 -8.73
C ASP A 100 14.29 0.32 -9.75
N CYS A 101 13.76 1.48 -9.36
CA CYS A 101 13.63 2.63 -10.25
C CYS A 101 14.68 3.72 -10.00
N GLN A 102 15.59 3.52 -9.05
CA GLN A 102 16.60 4.50 -8.67
C GLN A 102 15.98 5.89 -8.35
N ASP A 103 14.89 5.86 -7.60
CA ASP A 103 14.11 7.04 -7.20
C ASP A 103 13.55 7.88 -8.35
N THR A 104 13.44 7.33 -9.57
CA THR A 104 12.75 8.01 -10.69
C THR A 104 11.25 7.85 -10.65
N GLY A 105 10.75 6.81 -9.96
CA GLY A 105 9.35 6.41 -9.95
C GLY A 105 8.92 5.62 -11.19
N TYR A 106 9.82 5.40 -12.18
CA TYR A 106 9.52 4.73 -13.44
C TYR A 106 10.60 3.71 -13.83
N ILE A 107 10.16 2.62 -14.48
CA ILE A 107 11.00 1.59 -15.10
C ILE A 107 10.46 1.38 -16.52
N ASP A 108 11.28 1.60 -17.55
CA ASP A 108 10.92 1.43 -18.96
C ASP A 108 9.61 2.15 -19.35
N GLY A 109 9.40 3.37 -18.83
CA GLY A 109 8.20 4.18 -19.09
C GLY A 109 6.95 3.74 -18.33
N LYS A 110 7.02 2.68 -17.51
CA LYS A 110 5.94 2.22 -16.64
C LYS A 110 6.17 2.71 -15.21
N LYS A 111 5.10 2.95 -14.47
CA LYS A 111 5.20 3.32 -13.05
C LYS A 111 5.86 2.18 -12.27
N CYS A 112 6.82 2.54 -11.42
CA CYS A 112 7.39 1.60 -10.46
C CYS A 112 6.40 1.33 -9.32
N SER A 113 6.45 0.16 -8.72
CA SER A 113 5.63 -0.21 -7.57
C SER A 113 5.74 0.80 -6.41
N CYS A 114 6.90 1.40 -6.21
CA CYS A 114 7.09 2.45 -5.21
C CYS A 114 6.27 3.72 -5.52
N LEU A 115 6.16 4.11 -6.80
CA LEU A 115 5.33 5.26 -7.20
C LEU A 115 3.84 4.93 -7.07
N GLU A 116 3.44 3.72 -7.43
CA GLU A 116 2.07 3.27 -7.22
C GLU A 116 1.68 3.33 -5.74
N LYS A 117 2.54 2.83 -4.84
CA LYS A 117 2.36 2.94 -3.40
C LYS A 117 2.24 4.39 -2.91
N GLU A 118 3.11 5.27 -3.38
CA GLU A 118 3.06 6.69 -2.99
C GLU A 118 1.80 7.40 -3.51
N ILE A 119 1.33 7.09 -4.71
CA ILE A 119 0.07 7.61 -5.26
C ILE A 119 -1.08 7.29 -4.31
N VAL A 120 -1.11 6.07 -3.78
CA VAL A 120 -2.14 5.62 -2.85
C VAL A 120 -2.07 6.33 -1.53
N ASN A 121 -0.88 6.32 -0.93
CA ASN A 121 -0.65 7.02 0.31
C ASN A 121 -1.02 8.51 0.18
N PHE A 122 -0.75 9.11 -0.99
CA PHE A 122 -1.12 10.47 -1.27
C PHE A 122 -2.64 10.68 -1.36
N LEU A 123 -3.36 9.80 -2.06
CA LEU A 123 -4.83 9.83 -2.14
C LEU A 123 -5.46 9.60 -0.76
N TYR A 124 -4.83 8.77 0.06
CA TYR A 124 -5.23 8.54 1.46
C TYR A 124 -4.99 9.75 2.37
N SER A 125 -3.83 10.39 2.26
CA SER A 125 -3.51 11.57 3.08
C SER A 125 -4.45 12.75 2.80
N GLN A 126 -5.04 12.80 1.61
CA GLN A 126 -6.04 13.82 1.23
C GLN A 126 -7.46 13.49 1.72
N SER A 127 -7.73 12.26 2.17
CA SER A 127 -9.07 11.83 2.61
C SER A 127 -9.34 12.02 4.11
N ASN A 128 -8.53 12.77 4.85
CA ASN A 128 -8.54 12.87 6.32
C ASN A 128 -8.38 11.53 7.05
N LEU A 129 -8.13 10.43 6.32
CA LEU A 129 -8.02 9.11 6.94
C LEU A 129 -6.80 9.01 7.85
N LYS A 130 -5.71 9.71 7.51
CA LYS A 130 -4.51 9.72 8.35
C LYS A 130 -4.82 10.25 9.75
N ASP A 131 -5.54 11.35 9.84
CA ASP A 131 -5.93 11.94 11.12
C ASP A 131 -6.88 11.00 11.89
N ILE A 132 -7.79 10.31 11.18
CA ILE A 132 -8.69 9.32 11.77
C ILE A 132 -7.89 8.14 12.34
N LEU A 133 -6.92 7.60 11.61
CA LEU A 133 -6.11 6.45 12.03
C LEU A 133 -5.20 6.76 13.24
N ASP A 134 -4.84 8.03 13.46
CA ASP A 134 -4.10 8.44 14.65
C ASP A 134 -4.95 8.30 15.93
N TYR A 135 -6.28 8.37 15.82
CA TYR A 135 -7.22 8.18 16.92
C TYR A 135 -7.94 6.82 16.90
N GLU A 136 -8.23 6.28 15.73
CA GLU A 136 -8.91 5.00 15.58
C GLU A 136 -7.90 3.89 15.28
N ASN A 137 -7.25 3.39 16.33
CA ASN A 137 -6.25 2.33 16.30
C ASN A 137 -6.34 1.43 17.54
N PHE A 138 -5.61 0.34 17.58
CA PHE A 138 -5.67 -0.61 18.70
C PHE A 138 -5.24 -0.04 20.05
N SER A 139 -4.43 1.02 20.11
CA SER A 139 -4.06 1.65 21.39
C SER A 139 -5.23 2.40 22.04
N HIS A 140 -6.21 2.81 21.25
CA HIS A 140 -7.42 3.47 21.69
C HIS A 140 -8.64 2.53 21.78
N PHE A 141 -8.43 1.23 21.50
CA PHE A 141 -9.51 0.25 21.62
C PHE A 141 -9.84 -0.02 23.07
N ASN A 142 -11.10 0.22 23.47
CA ASN A 142 -11.54 0.04 24.84
C ASN A 142 -12.61 -1.04 24.97
N LEU A 143 -12.29 -2.13 25.70
CA LEU A 143 -13.19 -3.24 25.98
C LEU A 143 -14.35 -2.88 26.88
N GLU A 144 -14.25 -1.81 27.67
CA GLU A 144 -15.30 -1.34 28.59
C GLU A 144 -16.59 -0.88 27.87
N TYR A 145 -16.48 -0.59 26.57
CA TYR A 145 -17.66 -0.31 25.77
C TYR A 145 -18.53 -1.53 25.46
N TYR A 146 -18.02 -2.74 25.71
CA TYR A 146 -18.73 -3.98 25.47
C TYR A 146 -19.18 -4.58 26.80
N PRO A 147 -20.52 -4.68 27.06
CA PRO A 147 -21.04 -5.22 28.30
C PRO A 147 -20.75 -6.70 28.47
N ASP A 148 -20.70 -7.15 29.73
CA ASP A 148 -20.53 -8.54 30.12
C ASP A 148 -21.67 -9.03 31.07
N ASP A 149 -22.70 -8.21 31.25
CA ASP A 149 -23.84 -8.44 32.15
C ASP A 149 -25.01 -9.15 31.47
N TYR A 150 -24.94 -9.38 30.15
CA TYR A 150 -25.93 -10.14 29.40
C TYR A 150 -25.30 -10.97 28.29
N THR A 151 -26.05 -12.00 27.85
CA THR A 151 -25.63 -12.91 26.77
C THR A 151 -26.52 -12.73 25.56
N GLU A 152 -25.92 -12.60 24.39
CA GLU A 152 -26.62 -12.50 23.11
C GLU A 152 -27.11 -13.86 22.63
N GLU A 153 -28.42 -14.02 22.37
CA GLU A 153 -28.99 -15.28 21.89
C GLU A 153 -28.33 -15.82 20.62
N ALA A 154 -27.99 -14.93 19.70
CA ALA A 154 -27.42 -15.26 18.38
C ALA A 154 -26.01 -15.85 18.45
N THR A 155 -25.24 -15.59 19.50
CA THR A 155 -23.85 -16.03 19.65
C THR A 155 -23.62 -16.91 20.87
N GLY A 156 -24.52 -16.88 21.84
CA GLY A 156 -24.34 -17.53 23.16
C GLY A 156 -23.22 -16.91 24.01
N LEU A 157 -22.73 -15.73 23.64
CA LEU A 157 -21.61 -15.03 24.28
C LEU A 157 -22.06 -13.68 24.82
N THR A 158 -21.35 -13.16 25.83
CA THR A 158 -21.48 -11.75 26.18
C THR A 158 -20.86 -10.90 25.08
N PRO A 159 -21.29 -9.64 24.87
CA PRO A 159 -20.64 -8.74 23.91
C PRO A 159 -19.14 -8.59 24.15
N ARG A 160 -18.67 -8.60 25.39
CA ARG A 160 -17.26 -8.53 25.76
C ARG A 160 -16.48 -9.78 25.33
N ASP A 161 -17.02 -10.96 25.53
CA ASP A 161 -16.37 -12.20 25.08
C ASP A 161 -16.42 -12.36 23.56
N ASN A 162 -17.53 -11.94 22.96
CA ASN A 162 -17.65 -11.90 21.50
C ASN A 162 -16.54 -11.01 20.88
N ILE A 163 -16.38 -9.78 21.37
CA ILE A 163 -15.36 -8.88 20.80
C ILE A 163 -13.93 -9.36 21.08
N ARG A 164 -13.67 -10.04 22.19
CA ARG A 164 -12.37 -10.69 22.45
C ARG A 164 -12.05 -11.75 21.39
N ASN A 165 -13.03 -12.57 21.03
CA ASN A 165 -12.87 -13.57 19.96
C ASN A 165 -12.65 -12.91 18.61
N VAL A 166 -13.40 -11.86 18.29
CA VAL A 166 -13.21 -11.06 17.07
C VAL A 166 -11.81 -10.45 17.02
N LEU A 167 -11.34 -9.83 18.11
CA LEU A 167 -9.99 -9.27 18.19
C LEU A 167 -8.91 -10.34 18.01
N SER A 168 -9.09 -11.54 18.55
CA SER A 168 -8.18 -12.66 18.36
C SER A 168 -8.08 -13.04 16.87
N ALA A 169 -9.21 -13.17 16.19
CA ALA A 169 -9.26 -13.48 14.76
C ALA A 169 -8.62 -12.37 13.91
N VAL A 170 -8.90 -11.10 14.22
CA VAL A 170 -8.32 -9.94 13.55
C VAL A 170 -6.80 -9.89 13.74
N ARG A 171 -6.31 -10.14 14.95
CA ARG A 171 -4.85 -10.20 15.22
C ARG A 171 -4.17 -11.34 14.47
N ALA A 172 -4.82 -12.50 14.39
CA ALA A 172 -4.33 -13.63 13.58
C ALA A 172 -4.27 -13.25 12.09
N PHE A 173 -5.30 -12.61 11.56
CA PHE A 173 -5.33 -12.08 10.19
C PHE A 173 -4.15 -11.13 9.92
N ILE A 174 -3.91 -10.14 10.78
CA ILE A 174 -2.80 -9.18 10.64
C ILE A 174 -1.43 -9.86 10.75
N LYS A 175 -1.30 -10.85 11.64
CA LYS A 175 -0.05 -11.60 11.83
C LYS A 175 0.30 -12.44 10.61
N ASN A 176 -0.70 -13.10 10.02
CA ASN A 176 -0.52 -14.02 8.89
C ASN A 176 -0.64 -13.33 7.52
N PHE A 177 -0.84 -12.03 7.47
CA PHE A 177 -1.16 -11.28 6.25
C PHE A 177 -0.15 -11.44 5.11
N SER A 178 1.14 -11.65 5.43
CA SER A 178 2.19 -11.86 4.42
C SER A 178 2.23 -13.27 3.84
N THR A 179 1.64 -14.25 4.52
CA THR A 179 1.74 -15.68 4.18
C THR A 179 0.43 -16.27 3.71
N GLU A 180 -0.68 -15.69 4.12
CA GLU A 180 -2.03 -16.19 3.82
C GLU A 180 -2.91 -15.04 3.34
N SER A 181 -3.44 -15.15 2.12
CA SER A 181 -4.49 -14.26 1.67
C SER A 181 -5.80 -14.62 2.36
N GLY A 182 -6.22 -13.80 3.32
CA GLY A 182 -7.48 -13.97 4.04
C GLY A 182 -8.47 -12.87 3.72
N ASN A 183 -9.77 -13.11 3.92
CA ASN A 183 -10.82 -12.11 3.80
C ASN A 183 -11.67 -12.08 5.06
N LEU A 184 -12.15 -10.91 5.47
CA LEU A 184 -13.00 -10.75 6.64
C LEU A 184 -14.32 -10.09 6.27
N LEU A 185 -15.41 -10.62 6.82
CA LEU A 185 -16.70 -9.93 6.89
C LEU A 185 -16.98 -9.54 8.33
N LEU A 186 -16.98 -8.24 8.63
CA LEU A 186 -17.40 -7.69 9.91
C LEU A 186 -18.87 -7.28 9.81
N TYR A 187 -19.75 -7.95 10.57
CA TYR A 187 -21.17 -7.66 10.51
C TYR A 187 -21.80 -7.53 11.89
N GLY A 188 -22.90 -6.82 11.99
CA GLY A 188 -23.61 -6.55 13.25
C GLY A 188 -24.28 -5.19 13.24
N ASN A 189 -24.95 -4.83 14.30
CA ASN A 189 -25.74 -3.61 14.43
C ASN A 189 -24.92 -2.33 14.20
N THR A 190 -25.58 -1.23 13.94
CA THR A 190 -24.93 0.09 13.85
C THR A 190 -24.31 0.46 15.21
N GLY A 191 -23.14 1.13 15.17
CA GLY A 191 -22.49 1.64 16.39
C GLY A 191 -21.68 0.64 17.20
N VAL A 192 -21.65 -0.67 16.85
CA VAL A 192 -20.90 -1.71 17.59
C VAL A 192 -19.38 -1.70 17.36
N GLY A 193 -18.84 -0.76 16.56
CA GLY A 193 -17.39 -0.57 16.39
C GLY A 193 -16.78 -1.24 15.16
N LYS A 194 -17.56 -1.65 14.15
CA LYS A 194 -17.06 -2.23 12.89
C LYS A 194 -16.04 -1.34 12.18
N THR A 195 -16.43 -0.09 11.88
CA THR A 195 -15.58 0.93 11.25
C THR A 195 -14.30 1.21 12.06
N PHE A 196 -14.42 1.31 13.39
CA PHE A 196 -13.26 1.47 14.25
C PHE A 196 -12.28 0.30 14.12
N LEU A 197 -12.78 -0.92 14.05
CA LEU A 197 -11.95 -2.10 13.92
C LEU A 197 -11.31 -2.21 12.53
N THR A 198 -12.02 -1.83 11.45
CA THR A 198 -11.42 -1.76 10.11
C THR A 198 -10.31 -0.70 10.04
N ASN A 199 -10.46 0.43 10.72
CA ASN A 199 -9.42 1.45 10.85
C ASN A 199 -8.20 0.95 11.64
N CYS A 200 -8.40 0.20 12.73
CA CYS A 200 -7.32 -0.45 13.47
C CYS A 200 -6.50 -1.38 12.54
N ILE A 201 -7.18 -2.20 11.73
CA ILE A 201 -6.52 -3.12 10.80
C ILE A 201 -5.77 -2.34 9.71
N ALA A 202 -6.41 -1.30 9.15
CA ALA A 202 -5.80 -0.45 8.14
C ALA A 202 -4.50 0.18 8.65
N LYS A 203 -4.51 0.76 9.86
CA LYS A 203 -3.33 1.37 10.51
C LYS A 203 -2.18 0.38 10.65
N GLU A 204 -2.44 -0.79 11.22
CA GLU A 204 -1.42 -1.83 11.44
C GLU A 204 -0.77 -2.32 10.13
N LEU A 205 -1.55 -2.45 9.06
CA LEU A 205 -1.03 -2.92 7.79
C LEU A 205 -0.31 -1.80 7.01
N LEU A 206 -0.77 -0.55 7.10
CA LEU A 206 -0.07 0.61 6.57
C LEU A 206 1.30 0.80 7.24
N ASP A 207 1.37 0.66 8.57
CA ASP A 207 2.63 0.75 9.33
C ASP A 207 3.62 -0.36 8.92
N LYS A 208 3.11 -1.51 8.49
CA LYS A 208 3.91 -2.61 7.90
C LYS A 208 4.20 -2.45 6.41
N SER A 209 3.91 -1.27 5.84
CA SER A 209 4.15 -0.92 4.43
C SER A 209 3.33 -1.71 3.40
N TYR A 210 2.19 -2.29 3.79
CA TYR A 210 1.24 -2.84 2.84
C TYR A 210 0.42 -1.75 2.16
N THR A 211 -0.02 -2.01 0.93
CA THR A 211 -0.96 -1.14 0.23
C THR A 211 -2.38 -1.41 0.68
N VAL A 212 -2.98 -0.45 1.39
CA VAL A 212 -4.36 -0.55 1.86
C VAL A 212 -5.23 0.45 1.12
N VAL A 213 -6.29 0.00 0.48
CA VAL A 213 -7.35 0.84 -0.09
C VAL A 213 -8.57 0.80 0.81
N TYR A 214 -8.94 1.94 1.39
CA TYR A 214 -10.12 2.09 2.25
C TYR A 214 -11.17 2.93 1.54
N LEU A 215 -12.33 2.36 1.29
CA LEU A 215 -13.44 3.03 0.63
C LEU A 215 -14.75 2.68 1.34
N THR A 216 -15.62 3.67 1.51
CA THR A 216 -17.03 3.35 1.78
C THR A 216 -17.65 2.71 0.53
N SER A 217 -18.69 1.91 0.69
CA SER A 217 -19.40 1.30 -0.43
C SER A 217 -19.83 2.35 -1.45
N VAL A 218 -20.43 3.45 -1.00
CA VAL A 218 -20.83 4.58 -1.86
C VAL A 218 -19.66 5.07 -2.70
N LYS A 219 -18.50 5.33 -2.06
CA LYS A 219 -17.33 5.85 -2.78
C LYS A 219 -16.74 4.83 -3.76
N LEU A 220 -16.76 3.55 -3.40
CA LEU A 220 -16.33 2.49 -4.31
C LEU A 220 -17.18 2.51 -5.59
N PHE A 221 -18.50 2.53 -5.46
CA PHE A 221 -19.40 2.51 -6.62
C PHE A 221 -19.34 3.79 -7.43
N ASP A 222 -19.18 4.97 -6.83
CA ASP A 222 -18.91 6.22 -7.54
C ASP A 222 -17.68 6.10 -8.46
N ILE A 223 -16.59 5.52 -7.95
CA ILE A 223 -15.37 5.31 -8.74
C ILE A 223 -15.61 4.32 -9.87
N LEU A 224 -16.31 3.21 -9.61
CA LEU A 224 -16.61 2.19 -10.61
C LEU A 224 -17.55 2.72 -11.71
N GLU A 225 -18.52 3.55 -11.35
CA GLU A 225 -19.45 4.18 -12.29
C GLU A 225 -18.73 5.20 -13.17
N THR A 226 -17.95 6.10 -12.58
CA THR A 226 -17.13 7.09 -13.28
C THR A 226 -16.18 6.40 -14.27
N ASN A 227 -15.54 5.32 -13.87
CA ASN A 227 -14.64 4.56 -14.75
C ASN A 227 -15.37 3.93 -15.94
N LYS A 228 -16.62 3.54 -15.79
CA LYS A 228 -17.39 2.88 -16.86
C LYS A 228 -18.02 3.88 -17.84
N PHE A 229 -18.59 4.97 -17.34
CA PHE A 229 -19.48 5.84 -18.12
C PHE A 229 -18.87 7.18 -18.54
N ASP A 230 -17.88 7.68 -17.78
CA ASP A 230 -17.24 8.95 -18.11
C ASP A 230 -16.37 8.82 -19.37
N ARG A 231 -16.67 9.63 -20.41
CA ARG A 231 -15.96 9.63 -21.70
C ARG A 231 -14.80 10.61 -21.74
N GLU A 232 -14.71 11.53 -20.79
CA GLU A 232 -13.68 12.57 -20.75
C GLU A 232 -12.38 12.05 -20.12
N ILE A 233 -12.45 11.00 -19.31
CA ILE A 233 -11.29 10.38 -18.68
C ILE A 233 -10.59 9.43 -19.67
N SER A 234 -9.28 9.60 -19.85
CA SER A 234 -8.49 8.74 -20.74
C SER A 234 -8.54 7.27 -20.33
N ARG A 235 -8.48 6.36 -21.30
CA ARG A 235 -8.54 4.91 -21.06
C ARG A 235 -7.43 4.45 -20.10
N THR A 236 -6.24 5.02 -20.24
CA THR A 236 -5.07 4.73 -19.37
C THR A 236 -5.28 5.14 -17.91
N GLU A 237 -6.02 6.23 -17.66
CA GLU A 237 -6.32 6.70 -16.31
C GLU A 237 -7.41 5.88 -15.63
N LYS A 238 -8.42 5.43 -16.40
CA LYS A 238 -9.46 4.51 -15.95
C LYS A 238 -8.87 3.17 -15.52
N ASP A 239 -8.04 2.60 -16.39
CA ASP A 239 -7.38 1.32 -16.16
C ASP A 239 -6.46 1.40 -14.93
N ALA A 240 -5.79 2.54 -14.68
CA ALA A 240 -4.93 2.73 -13.53
C ALA A 240 -5.70 2.76 -12.20
N SER A 241 -6.82 3.50 -12.10
CA SER A 241 -7.59 3.63 -10.85
C SER A 241 -8.29 2.32 -10.47
N LEU A 242 -8.87 1.62 -11.46
CA LEU A 242 -9.52 0.33 -11.25
C LEU A 242 -8.48 -0.76 -10.93
N SER A 243 -7.41 -0.82 -11.69
CA SER A 243 -6.27 -1.73 -11.46
C SER A 243 -5.74 -1.60 -10.03
N TYR A 244 -5.74 -0.38 -9.51
CA TYR A 244 -5.29 -0.08 -8.19
C TYR A 244 -6.18 -0.65 -7.07
N ILE A 245 -7.51 -0.46 -7.16
CA ILE A 245 -8.49 -1.06 -6.25
C ILE A 245 -8.39 -2.59 -6.29
N LEU A 246 -8.22 -3.15 -7.51
CA LEU A 246 -8.19 -4.60 -7.72
C LEU A 246 -6.86 -5.25 -7.36
N ALA A 247 -5.74 -4.50 -7.27
CA ALA A 247 -4.40 -5.03 -7.04
C ALA A 247 -3.75 -4.61 -5.71
N SER A 248 -4.44 -3.78 -4.89
CA SER A 248 -3.95 -3.46 -3.54
C SER A 248 -3.84 -4.70 -2.67
N ASP A 249 -2.88 -4.75 -1.75
CA ASP A 249 -2.72 -5.87 -0.82
C ASP A 249 -4.00 -6.06 0.01
N LEU A 250 -4.58 -4.97 0.50
CA LEU A 250 -5.86 -4.97 1.21
C LEU A 250 -6.84 -3.95 0.60
N LEU A 251 -8.06 -4.37 0.34
CA LEU A 251 -9.22 -3.51 0.08
C LEU A 251 -10.16 -3.58 1.28
N ILE A 252 -10.53 -2.43 1.84
CA ILE A 252 -11.58 -2.31 2.84
C ILE A 252 -12.79 -1.64 2.18
N ILE A 253 -13.93 -2.33 2.20
CA ILE A 253 -15.23 -1.83 1.76
C ILE A 253 -16.05 -1.61 3.04
N ASP A 254 -16.16 -0.36 3.47
CA ASP A 254 -16.86 -0.01 4.70
C ASP A 254 -18.32 0.34 4.44
N ASP A 255 -19.19 -0.06 5.37
CA ASP A 255 -20.65 0.17 5.35
C ASP A 255 -21.34 -0.34 4.07
N LEU A 256 -21.00 -1.58 3.64
CA LEU A 256 -21.67 -2.22 2.50
C LEU A 256 -23.19 -2.34 2.77
N GLY A 257 -23.99 -1.91 1.82
CA GLY A 257 -25.46 -1.86 1.92
C GLY A 257 -26.04 -0.46 2.13
N THR A 258 -25.19 0.59 2.15
CA THR A 258 -25.63 1.99 2.25
C THR A 258 -25.73 2.67 0.87
N GLU A 259 -25.19 2.06 -0.16
CA GLU A 259 -25.27 2.54 -1.53
C GLU A 259 -26.62 2.21 -2.18
N LEU A 260 -26.90 2.85 -3.33
CA LEU A 260 -28.06 2.53 -4.14
C LEU A 260 -27.87 1.15 -4.81
N ASN A 261 -28.71 0.20 -4.42
CA ASN A 261 -28.68 -1.13 -5.01
C ASN A 261 -29.37 -1.15 -6.37
N ASN A 262 -28.64 -1.60 -7.38
CA ASN A 262 -29.14 -1.85 -8.73
C ASN A 262 -28.31 -2.96 -9.41
N SER A 263 -28.69 -3.36 -10.62
CA SER A 263 -27.98 -4.40 -11.35
C SER A 263 -26.53 -4.06 -11.67
N PHE A 264 -26.19 -2.77 -11.78
CA PHE A 264 -24.82 -2.30 -11.99
C PHE A 264 -23.98 -2.50 -10.74
N THR A 265 -24.43 -2.00 -9.57
CA THR A 265 -23.70 -2.12 -8.30
C THR A 265 -23.47 -3.58 -7.93
N SER A 266 -24.49 -4.43 -8.05
CA SER A 266 -24.34 -5.87 -7.82
C SER A 266 -23.34 -6.52 -8.77
N SER A 267 -23.38 -6.20 -10.07
CA SER A 267 -22.42 -6.74 -11.06
C SER A 267 -20.98 -6.28 -10.78
N GLN A 268 -20.78 -5.01 -10.41
CA GLN A 268 -19.45 -4.47 -10.11
C GLN A 268 -18.88 -5.03 -8.82
N LEU A 269 -19.69 -5.18 -7.78
CA LEU A 269 -19.28 -5.82 -6.52
C LEU A 269 -18.83 -7.26 -6.76
N TYR A 270 -19.62 -8.02 -7.51
CA TYR A 270 -19.25 -9.39 -7.89
C TYR A 270 -17.90 -9.42 -8.60
N HIS A 271 -17.72 -8.58 -9.62
CA HIS A 271 -16.47 -8.50 -10.38
C HIS A 271 -15.28 -8.11 -9.50
N CYS A 272 -15.47 -7.17 -8.59
CA CYS A 272 -14.43 -6.75 -7.66
C CYS A 272 -14.01 -7.89 -6.72
N ILE A 273 -14.97 -8.54 -6.05
CA ILE A 273 -14.73 -9.67 -5.15
C ILE A 273 -14.06 -10.83 -5.89
N ASP A 274 -14.63 -11.26 -7.02
CA ASP A 274 -14.15 -12.40 -7.81
C ASP A 274 -12.72 -12.18 -8.34
N THR A 275 -12.44 -10.98 -8.85
CA THR A 275 -11.11 -10.62 -9.33
C THR A 275 -10.08 -10.63 -8.21
N ARG A 276 -10.41 -10.09 -7.03
CA ARG A 276 -9.51 -10.05 -5.89
C ARG A 276 -9.26 -11.45 -5.29
N LEU A 277 -10.29 -12.28 -5.22
CA LEU A 277 -10.15 -13.69 -4.84
C LEU A 277 -9.21 -14.45 -5.79
N THR A 278 -9.39 -14.26 -7.09
CA THR A 278 -8.53 -14.88 -8.12
C THR A 278 -7.08 -14.42 -8.04
N ARG A 279 -6.85 -13.17 -7.65
CA ARG A 279 -5.51 -12.58 -7.46
C ARG A 279 -4.91 -12.85 -6.09
N HIS A 280 -5.59 -13.55 -5.21
CA HIS A 280 -5.20 -13.75 -3.81
C HIS A 280 -4.95 -12.44 -3.05
N CYS A 281 -5.70 -11.37 -3.37
CA CYS A 281 -5.66 -10.10 -2.66
C CYS A 281 -6.71 -10.08 -1.55
N SER A 282 -6.32 -9.64 -0.36
CA SER A 282 -7.20 -9.62 0.83
C SER A 282 -8.27 -8.54 0.74
N THR A 283 -9.48 -8.87 1.16
CA THR A 283 -10.61 -7.93 1.21
C THR A 283 -11.30 -7.99 2.58
N ILE A 284 -11.57 -6.84 3.16
CA ILE A 284 -12.41 -6.69 4.35
C ILE A 284 -13.69 -5.97 3.94
N ILE A 285 -14.81 -6.50 4.37
CA ILE A 285 -16.12 -5.87 4.19
C ILE A 285 -16.72 -5.63 5.58
N SER A 286 -17.21 -4.44 5.83
CA SER A 286 -18.10 -4.17 6.97
C SER A 286 -19.53 -3.95 6.48
N THR A 287 -20.51 -4.41 7.25
CA THR A 287 -21.93 -4.23 6.92
C THR A 287 -22.83 -4.25 8.14
N ASN A 288 -23.94 -3.53 8.06
CA ASN A 288 -25.03 -3.59 9.04
C ASN A 288 -26.11 -4.61 8.62
N LEU A 289 -26.03 -5.13 7.39
CA LEU A 289 -27.00 -6.08 6.88
C LEU A 289 -26.92 -7.43 7.59
N SER A 290 -28.04 -8.05 7.83
CA SER A 290 -28.12 -9.46 8.18
C SER A 290 -27.76 -10.34 6.97
N PHE A 291 -27.58 -11.63 7.17
CA PHE A 291 -27.32 -12.55 6.04
C PHE A 291 -28.50 -12.66 5.08
N ASP A 292 -29.73 -12.56 5.59
CA ASP A 292 -30.93 -12.57 4.75
C ASP A 292 -31.02 -11.28 3.96
N ASP A 293 -30.78 -10.12 4.58
CA ASP A 293 -30.73 -8.84 3.90
C ASP A 293 -29.60 -8.78 2.87
N LEU A 294 -28.42 -9.32 3.17
CA LEU A 294 -27.29 -9.38 2.25
C LEU A 294 -27.61 -10.19 0.98
N ARG A 295 -28.32 -11.33 1.16
CA ARG A 295 -28.77 -12.19 0.06
C ARG A 295 -29.81 -11.48 -0.79
N GLU A 296 -30.78 -10.82 -0.17
CA GLU A 296 -31.83 -10.08 -0.86
C GLU A 296 -31.25 -8.84 -1.59
N HIS A 297 -30.30 -8.16 -0.95
CA HIS A 297 -29.74 -6.92 -1.48
C HIS A 297 -28.83 -7.14 -2.69
N TYR A 298 -28.01 -8.19 -2.69
CA TYR A 298 -26.97 -8.30 -3.73
C TYR A 298 -27.18 -9.45 -4.72
N SER A 299 -27.41 -10.56 -4.41
CA SER A 299 -27.65 -11.77 -5.20
C SER A 299 -27.03 -13.00 -4.51
N GLU A 300 -27.59 -14.14 -4.81
CA GLU A 300 -27.07 -15.43 -4.32
C GLU A 300 -25.60 -15.66 -4.66
N ARG A 301 -25.13 -15.17 -5.81
CA ARG A 301 -23.72 -15.34 -6.25
C ARG A 301 -22.75 -14.57 -5.37
N ILE A 302 -23.05 -13.32 -5.02
CA ILE A 302 -22.22 -12.49 -4.13
C ILE A 302 -22.26 -13.07 -2.73
N PHE A 303 -23.44 -13.41 -2.23
CA PHE A 303 -23.62 -14.04 -0.93
C PHE A 303 -22.80 -15.32 -0.80
N SER A 304 -22.88 -16.21 -1.79
CA SER A 304 -22.08 -17.44 -1.81
C SER A 304 -20.58 -17.19 -1.83
N ARG A 305 -20.10 -16.20 -2.61
CA ARG A 305 -18.67 -15.83 -2.64
C ARG A 305 -18.19 -15.33 -1.29
N ILE A 306 -18.97 -14.49 -0.62
CA ILE A 306 -18.62 -13.95 0.69
C ILE A 306 -18.64 -15.08 1.72
N THR A 307 -19.70 -15.84 1.84
CA THR A 307 -19.83 -16.89 2.87
C THR A 307 -18.83 -18.03 2.74
N SER A 308 -18.39 -18.32 1.50
CA SER A 308 -17.42 -19.41 1.25
C SER A 308 -15.95 -18.97 1.36
N ASN A 309 -15.64 -17.68 1.27
CA ASN A 309 -14.24 -17.22 1.16
C ASN A 309 -13.84 -16.19 2.22
N TYR A 310 -14.75 -15.81 3.12
CA TYR A 310 -14.50 -14.82 4.17
C TYR A 310 -14.66 -15.44 5.55
N THR A 311 -13.81 -15.05 6.47
CA THR A 311 -14.04 -15.30 7.88
C THR A 311 -15.13 -14.35 8.37
N LEU A 312 -16.24 -14.93 8.83
CA LEU A 312 -17.44 -14.19 9.23
C LEU A 312 -17.33 -13.81 10.71
N LEU A 313 -17.21 -12.54 11.01
CA LEU A 313 -17.01 -12.00 12.34
C LEU A 313 -18.21 -11.14 12.75
N LYS A 314 -19.12 -11.72 13.54
CA LYS A 314 -20.25 -11.00 14.12
C LYS A 314 -19.77 -10.17 15.29
N ILE A 315 -20.08 -8.87 15.29
CA ILE A 315 -19.84 -7.99 16.43
C ILE A 315 -21.18 -7.68 17.08
N THR A 316 -21.29 -7.97 18.36
CA THR A 316 -22.50 -7.77 19.17
C THR A 316 -22.26 -6.67 20.22
N GLY A 317 -23.33 -6.14 20.76
CA GLY A 317 -23.32 -5.12 21.80
C GLY A 317 -24.17 -3.91 21.47
N ASP A 318 -24.12 -2.92 22.35
CA ASP A 318 -24.86 -1.67 22.25
C ASP A 318 -24.15 -0.67 21.32
N ASP A 319 -24.89 0.38 20.93
CA ASP A 319 -24.28 1.48 20.18
C ASP A 319 -23.28 2.27 21.09
N ILE A 320 -21.99 2.11 20.78
CA ILE A 320 -20.87 2.74 21.50
C ILE A 320 -20.95 4.27 21.42
N ARG A 321 -21.49 4.82 20.33
CA ARG A 321 -21.64 6.26 20.14
C ARG A 321 -22.63 6.83 21.15
N LEU A 322 -23.76 6.13 21.36
CA LEU A 322 -24.74 6.50 22.37
C LEU A 322 -24.16 6.40 23.80
N ARG A 323 -23.42 5.31 24.10
CA ARG A 323 -22.75 5.15 25.40
C ARG A 323 -21.76 6.29 25.69
N LYS A 324 -20.93 6.66 24.71
CA LYS A 324 -20.00 7.79 24.85
C LYS A 324 -20.73 9.13 25.09
N ALA A 325 -21.83 9.37 24.38
CA ALA A 325 -22.63 10.57 24.56
C ALA A 325 -23.23 10.68 25.97
N ILE A 326 -23.71 9.55 26.54
CA ILE A 326 -24.27 9.51 27.90
C ILE A 326 -23.16 9.69 28.95
N GLN A 327 -22.01 9.06 28.80
CA GLN A 327 -20.89 9.14 29.75
C GLN A 327 -20.15 10.50 29.68
N GLY A 328 -20.12 11.17 28.54
CA GLY A 328 -19.52 12.49 28.38
C GLY A 328 -20.42 13.66 28.80
N SER A 329 -21.67 13.40 29.17
CA SER A 329 -22.63 14.38 29.68
C SER A 329 -22.73 14.36 31.21
N SER A 330 -21.86 13.62 31.92
CA SER A 330 -21.85 13.49 33.39
C SER A 330 -20.62 14.22 33.97
#